data_0d222f125c14657bbd24656e5b1a94ef
#
_entry.id   0d222f125c14657bbd24656e5b1a94ef
#
_cell.length_a   1.000
_cell.length_b   1.000
_cell.length_c   1.000
_cell.angle_alpha   90.00
_cell.angle_beta   90.00
_cell.angle_gamma   90.00
#
_symmetry.space_group_name_H-M   'P 1'
#
loop_
_entity.id
_entity.type
_entity.pdbx_description
1 polymer ?
#
loop_
_entity_poly.entity_id
_entity_poly.type
_entity_poly.pdbx_seq_one_letter_code
_entity_poly.pdbx_strand_id
1 'polypeptide(L)'
;MTEPVSPLATFYKPGWENYQHALVQTIAPLSSEQLALSLGPHQRSIGELLEHMIGARFNWFHLWMGEGDPNLDWNEDEDNDKLTVYKAASLVAMFEKSWHVISSALDRWTSADLEQLFTPPASHQAWLRNQGLEEEPAHTRQWIVWHVMEHEIYHGGELSLALGTNGVDSFYTW
;
A
#
# COMPACT_ATOMS: atom_id res chain seq x y z
N MET A 1 4.21 26.19 -24.32
CA MET A 1 4.50 26.33 -22.88
C MET A 1 4.39 24.92 -22.33
N THR A 2 5.49 24.37 -21.84
CA THR A 2 5.47 23.07 -21.12
C THR A 2 4.71 23.29 -19.82
N GLU A 3 3.69 22.48 -19.56
CA GLU A 3 3.02 22.50 -18.26
C GLU A 3 4.05 22.31 -17.15
N PRO A 4 3.92 23.04 -16.02
CA PRO A 4 4.84 22.85 -14.91
C PRO A 4 4.68 21.43 -14.37
N VAL A 5 5.79 20.69 -14.36
CA VAL A 5 5.84 19.36 -13.77
C VAL A 5 5.43 19.44 -12.31
N SER A 6 4.54 18.56 -11.86
CA SER A 6 4.12 18.50 -10.46
C SER A 6 5.37 18.36 -9.56
N PRO A 7 5.52 19.19 -8.51
CA PRO A 7 6.62 19.04 -7.56
C PRO A 7 6.61 17.66 -6.87
N LEU A 8 5.45 17.03 -6.76
CA LEU A 8 5.30 15.67 -6.22
C LEU A 8 5.84 14.62 -7.18
N ALA A 9 5.57 14.76 -8.48
CA ALA A 9 6.15 13.88 -9.50
C ALA A 9 7.69 13.99 -9.52
N THR A 10 8.24 15.15 -9.24
CA THR A 10 9.69 15.34 -9.24
C THR A 10 10.37 14.83 -7.96
N PHE A 11 9.74 15.02 -6.81
CA PHE A 11 10.36 14.76 -5.51
C PHE A 11 10.02 13.36 -4.96
N TYR A 12 8.74 12.98 -4.96
CA TYR A 12 8.30 11.74 -4.33
C TYR A 12 8.26 10.55 -5.29
N LYS A 13 7.81 10.77 -6.52
CA LYS A 13 7.56 9.67 -7.45
C LYS A 13 8.80 8.83 -7.75
N PRO A 14 9.98 9.40 -8.07
CA PRO A 14 11.14 8.56 -8.42
C PRO A 14 11.58 7.62 -7.30
N GLY A 15 11.57 8.11 -6.05
CA GLY A 15 11.93 7.29 -4.89
C GLY A 15 10.91 6.19 -4.61
N TRP A 16 9.64 6.54 -4.64
CA TRP A 16 8.56 5.59 -4.41
C TRP A 16 8.40 4.57 -5.54
N GLU A 17 8.63 4.99 -6.79
CA GLU A 17 8.65 4.09 -7.94
C GLU A 17 9.77 3.05 -7.86
N ASN A 18 10.97 3.47 -7.42
CA ASN A 18 12.08 2.54 -7.17
C ASN A 18 11.74 1.54 -6.06
N TYR A 19 11.11 2.01 -4.98
CA TYR A 19 10.64 1.16 -3.89
C TYR A 19 9.58 0.16 -4.38
N GLN A 20 8.59 0.61 -5.13
CA GLN A 20 7.57 -0.22 -5.77
C GLN A 20 8.19 -1.31 -6.65
N HIS A 21 9.16 -0.93 -7.47
CA HIS A 21 9.84 -1.86 -8.36
C HIS A 21 10.60 -2.95 -7.56
N ALA A 22 11.30 -2.55 -6.51
CA ALA A 22 11.99 -3.48 -5.62
C ALA A 22 11.02 -4.45 -4.93
N LEU A 23 9.85 -3.98 -4.46
CA LEU A 23 8.80 -4.83 -3.90
C LEU A 23 8.33 -5.88 -4.90
N VAL A 24 7.94 -5.46 -6.09
CA VAL A 24 7.45 -6.36 -7.15
C VAL A 24 8.49 -7.42 -7.52
N GLN A 25 9.75 -7.01 -7.70
CA GLN A 25 10.84 -7.96 -8.02
C GLN A 25 11.09 -8.98 -6.90
N THR A 26 10.93 -8.57 -5.64
CA THR A 26 11.11 -9.45 -4.48
C THR A 26 9.94 -10.42 -4.34
N ILE A 27 8.69 -9.95 -4.58
CA ILE A 27 7.49 -10.77 -4.41
C ILE A 27 7.32 -11.78 -5.54
N ALA A 28 7.61 -11.39 -6.78
CA ALA A 28 7.32 -12.19 -7.97
C ALA A 28 7.86 -13.65 -7.94
N PRO A 29 9.07 -13.95 -7.42
CA PRO A 29 9.58 -15.31 -7.36
C PRO A 29 9.09 -16.12 -6.15
N LEU A 30 8.36 -15.54 -5.19
CA LEU A 30 7.99 -16.24 -3.95
C LEU A 30 6.97 -17.34 -4.21
N SER A 31 7.20 -18.51 -3.61
CA SER A 31 6.22 -19.58 -3.59
C SER A 31 5.13 -19.32 -2.54
N SER A 32 4.00 -20.01 -2.65
CA SER A 32 2.93 -19.93 -1.65
C SER A 32 3.39 -20.36 -0.25
N GLU A 33 4.32 -21.33 -0.16
CA GLU A 33 4.92 -21.75 1.09
C GLU A 33 5.79 -20.64 1.70
N GLN A 34 6.54 -19.90 0.88
CA GLN A 34 7.33 -18.76 1.35
C GLN A 34 6.42 -17.61 1.79
N LEU A 35 5.31 -17.36 1.07
CA LEU A 35 4.32 -16.36 1.47
C LEU A 35 3.61 -16.70 2.79
N ALA A 36 3.53 -17.98 3.16
CA ALA A 36 2.96 -18.42 4.43
C ALA A 36 3.93 -18.31 5.62
N LEU A 37 5.23 -18.03 5.39
CA LEU A 37 6.21 -17.85 6.45
C LEU A 37 5.96 -16.58 7.26
N SER A 38 6.25 -16.62 8.56
CA SER A 38 6.16 -15.48 9.47
C SER A 38 7.37 -15.39 10.39
N LEU A 39 7.54 -14.27 11.10
CA LEU A 39 8.57 -14.09 12.13
C LEU A 39 8.27 -14.85 13.43
N GLY A 40 7.02 -15.23 13.66
CA GLY A 40 6.58 -15.92 14.87
C GLY A 40 5.06 -16.07 14.96
N PRO A 41 4.56 -16.78 15.99
CA PRO A 41 3.16 -17.21 16.07
C PRO A 41 2.13 -16.09 16.23
N HIS A 42 2.59 -14.88 16.52
CA HIS A 42 1.73 -13.69 16.68
C HIS A 42 2.04 -12.59 15.66
N GLN A 43 2.83 -12.92 14.64
CA GLN A 43 3.18 -12.02 13.55
C GLN A 43 2.42 -12.43 12.28
N ARG A 44 2.15 -11.44 11.43
CA ARG A 44 1.61 -11.69 10.10
C ARG A 44 2.54 -12.59 9.31
N SER A 45 2.00 -13.45 8.46
CA SER A 45 2.77 -14.08 7.40
C SER A 45 3.23 -13.03 6.38
N ILE A 46 4.19 -13.39 5.54
CA ILE A 46 4.67 -12.52 4.45
C ILE A 46 3.49 -12.13 3.54
N GLY A 47 2.61 -13.08 3.19
CA GLY A 47 1.42 -12.80 2.38
C GLY A 47 0.45 -11.82 3.05
N GLU A 48 0.13 -12.03 4.34
CA GLU A 48 -0.73 -11.13 5.12
C GLU A 48 -0.12 -9.73 5.28
N LEU A 49 1.20 -9.63 5.39
CA LEU A 49 1.90 -8.35 5.46
C LEU A 49 1.78 -7.59 4.15
N LEU A 50 1.98 -8.27 3.02
CA LEU A 50 1.88 -7.69 1.68
C LEU A 50 0.43 -7.27 1.38
N GLU A 51 -0.56 -8.09 1.71
CA GLU A 51 -1.98 -7.74 1.59
C GLU A 51 -2.32 -6.50 2.43
N HIS A 52 -1.81 -6.42 3.66
CA HIS A 52 -1.99 -5.26 4.52
C HIS A 52 -1.39 -3.98 3.91
N MET A 53 -0.21 -4.04 3.30
CA MET A 53 0.38 -2.89 2.60
C MET A 53 -0.47 -2.43 1.41
N ILE A 54 -0.98 -3.37 0.61
CA ILE A 54 -1.90 -3.10 -0.50
C ILE A 54 -3.19 -2.46 0.01
N GLY A 55 -3.76 -3.04 1.07
CA GLY A 55 -4.97 -2.53 1.71
C GLY A 55 -4.83 -1.09 2.22
N ALA A 56 -3.67 -0.74 2.77
CA ALA A 56 -3.39 0.64 3.19
C ALA A 56 -3.37 1.62 2.00
N ARG A 57 -2.72 1.27 0.89
CA ARG A 57 -2.75 2.08 -0.35
C ARG A 57 -4.18 2.32 -0.83
N PHE A 58 -4.97 1.25 -0.89
CA PHE A 58 -6.36 1.32 -1.30
C PHE A 58 -7.20 2.19 -0.36
N ASN A 59 -7.12 1.94 0.94
CA ASN A 59 -7.90 2.68 1.92
C ASN A 59 -7.63 4.18 1.82
N TRP A 60 -6.37 4.59 1.81
CA TRP A 60 -6.00 6.00 1.86
C TRP A 60 -6.17 6.72 0.53
N PHE A 61 -5.73 6.13 -0.58
CA PHE A 61 -5.81 6.80 -1.89
C PHE A 61 -7.19 6.67 -2.51
N HIS A 62 -7.79 5.47 -2.49
CA HIS A 62 -9.08 5.27 -3.14
C HIS A 62 -10.26 5.62 -2.25
N LEU A 63 -10.38 4.99 -1.07
CA LEU A 63 -11.57 5.19 -0.22
C LEU A 63 -11.61 6.59 0.43
N TRP A 64 -10.47 7.12 0.88
CA TRP A 64 -10.44 8.44 1.53
C TRP A 64 -10.35 9.59 0.53
N MET A 65 -9.43 9.52 -0.43
CA MET A 65 -9.18 10.62 -1.36
C MET A 65 -9.98 10.52 -2.67
N GLY A 66 -10.62 9.37 -2.94
CA GLY A 66 -11.40 9.16 -4.16
C GLY A 66 -10.54 9.05 -5.43
N GLU A 67 -9.28 8.61 -5.29
CA GLU A 67 -8.36 8.46 -6.41
C GLU A 67 -8.58 7.15 -7.15
N GLY A 68 -8.34 7.17 -8.47
CA GLY A 68 -8.55 6.03 -9.36
C GLY A 68 -9.98 5.94 -9.89
N ASP A 69 -10.30 4.81 -10.54
CA ASP A 69 -11.65 4.54 -11.07
C ASP A 69 -12.61 4.26 -9.90
N PRO A 70 -13.78 4.95 -9.82
CA PRO A 70 -14.77 4.69 -8.78
C PRO A 70 -15.32 3.24 -8.78
N ASN A 71 -15.23 2.54 -9.91
CA ASN A 71 -15.65 1.14 -10.05
C ASN A 71 -14.49 0.15 -9.89
N LEU A 72 -13.36 0.60 -9.39
CA LEU A 72 -12.19 -0.23 -9.20
C LEU A 72 -12.51 -1.33 -8.17
N ASP A 73 -12.69 -2.56 -8.64
CA ASP A 73 -12.83 -3.71 -7.78
C ASP A 73 -11.43 -4.17 -7.33
N TRP A 74 -11.24 -4.20 -6.02
CA TRP A 74 -9.99 -4.66 -5.41
C TRP A 74 -10.04 -6.14 -5.06
N ASN A 75 -11.22 -6.74 -5.11
CA ASN A 75 -11.51 -8.11 -4.70
C ASN A 75 -11.77 -9.03 -5.90
N GLU A 76 -11.45 -8.60 -7.12
CA GLU A 76 -11.69 -9.41 -8.35
C GLU A 76 -11.07 -10.80 -8.30
N ASP A 77 -10.09 -11.05 -7.41
CA ASP A 77 -9.41 -12.34 -7.24
C ASP A 77 -9.75 -13.06 -5.92
N GLU A 78 -10.68 -12.55 -5.12
CA GLU A 78 -11.15 -13.28 -3.94
C GLU A 78 -12.00 -14.50 -4.36
N ASP A 79 -11.30 -15.60 -4.61
CA ASP A 79 -11.85 -16.93 -4.46
C ASP A 79 -12.18 -17.11 -2.97
N ASN A 80 -13.46 -17.00 -2.65
CA ASN A 80 -14.05 -16.74 -1.32
C ASN A 80 -13.90 -17.92 -0.32
N ASP A 81 -12.81 -18.69 -0.42
CA ASP A 81 -12.50 -19.81 0.45
C ASP A 81 -11.46 -19.41 1.51
N LYS A 82 -11.89 -19.39 2.75
CA LYS A 82 -11.21 -18.87 3.97
C LYS A 82 -9.87 -19.53 4.35
N LEU A 83 -9.25 -20.26 3.46
CA LEU A 83 -7.86 -20.69 3.51
C LEU A 83 -7.11 -19.96 2.40
N THR A 84 -6.86 -18.67 2.62
CA THR A 84 -6.21 -17.82 1.62
C THR A 84 -4.78 -18.31 1.41
N VAL A 85 -4.60 -19.12 0.39
CA VAL A 85 -3.26 -19.44 -0.13
C VAL A 85 -2.83 -18.28 -1.00
N TYR A 86 -1.97 -17.43 -0.47
CA TYR A 86 -1.43 -16.29 -1.22
C TYR A 86 -0.67 -16.76 -2.46
N LYS A 87 -0.89 -16.06 -3.57
CA LYS A 87 -0.18 -16.27 -4.84
C LYS A 87 0.62 -15.01 -5.16
N ALA A 88 1.90 -15.15 -5.42
CA ALA A 88 2.79 -14.04 -5.75
C ALA A 88 2.26 -13.22 -6.94
N ALA A 89 1.75 -13.88 -7.98
CA ALA A 89 1.21 -13.21 -9.16
C ALA A 89 0.02 -12.28 -8.83
N SER A 90 -0.90 -12.71 -7.96
CA SER A 90 -2.03 -11.89 -7.52
C SER A 90 -1.56 -10.68 -6.69
N LEU A 91 -0.64 -10.90 -5.75
CA LEU A 91 -0.07 -9.81 -4.95
C LEU A 91 0.66 -8.78 -5.82
N VAL A 92 1.47 -9.24 -6.79
CA VAL A 92 2.15 -8.36 -7.76
C VAL A 92 1.14 -7.53 -8.54
N ALA A 93 0.10 -8.16 -9.10
CA ALA A 93 -0.94 -7.46 -9.85
C ALA A 93 -1.64 -6.39 -9.00
N MET A 94 -1.94 -6.67 -7.74
CA MET A 94 -2.53 -5.71 -6.80
C MET A 94 -1.57 -4.56 -6.44
N PHE A 95 -0.27 -4.85 -6.25
CA PHE A 95 0.75 -3.81 -6.06
C PHE A 95 0.89 -2.91 -7.28
N GLU A 96 0.88 -3.45 -8.49
CA GLU A 96 0.93 -2.67 -9.73
C GLU A 96 -0.34 -1.82 -9.91
N LYS A 97 -1.51 -2.41 -9.68
CA LYS A 97 -2.81 -1.71 -9.73
C LYS A 97 -2.85 -0.53 -8.74
N SER A 98 -2.47 -0.76 -7.48
CA SER A 98 -2.43 0.29 -6.46
C SER A 98 -1.38 1.36 -6.76
N TRP A 99 -0.22 0.97 -7.30
CA TRP A 99 0.81 1.91 -7.72
C TRP A 99 0.34 2.81 -8.87
N HIS A 100 -0.43 2.27 -9.81
CA HIS A 100 -0.99 3.07 -10.89
C HIS A 100 -1.92 4.19 -10.36
N VAL A 101 -2.72 3.91 -9.35
CA VAL A 101 -3.55 4.94 -8.68
C VAL A 101 -2.68 6.01 -8.04
N ILE A 102 -1.68 5.61 -7.25
CA ILE A 102 -0.76 6.52 -6.55
C ILE A 102 0.02 7.37 -7.55
N SER A 103 0.70 6.75 -8.52
CA SER A 103 1.57 7.45 -9.48
C SER A 103 0.79 8.44 -10.34
N SER A 104 -0.40 8.07 -10.80
CA SER A 104 -1.28 8.94 -11.57
C SER A 104 -1.76 10.15 -10.77
N ALA A 105 -2.02 9.97 -9.47
CA ALA A 105 -2.37 11.05 -8.56
C ALA A 105 -1.19 12.01 -8.34
N LEU A 106 0.00 11.49 -8.07
CA LEU A 106 1.23 12.29 -7.91
C LEU A 106 1.57 13.10 -9.17
N ASP A 107 1.29 12.58 -10.35
CA ASP A 107 1.52 13.30 -11.62
C ASP A 107 0.57 14.49 -11.81
N ARG A 108 -0.63 14.42 -11.25
CA ARG A 108 -1.67 15.45 -11.41
C ARG A 108 -1.64 16.54 -10.35
N TRP A 109 -1.30 16.17 -9.11
CA TRP A 109 -1.44 17.10 -7.98
C TRP A 109 -0.43 18.22 -8.02
N THR A 110 -0.89 19.40 -7.67
CA THR A 110 -0.09 20.61 -7.47
C THR A 110 0.22 20.81 -5.98
N SER A 111 1.08 21.77 -5.66
CA SER A 111 1.36 22.13 -4.27
C SER A 111 0.10 22.62 -3.52
N ALA A 112 -0.84 23.26 -4.23
CA ALA A 112 -2.09 23.72 -3.63
C ALA A 112 -3.02 22.56 -3.26
N ASP A 113 -2.98 21.45 -4.02
CA ASP A 113 -3.78 20.27 -3.74
C ASP A 113 -3.37 19.57 -2.43
N LEU A 114 -2.14 19.78 -1.96
CA LEU A 114 -1.63 19.16 -0.73
C LEU A 114 -2.36 19.60 0.53
N GLU A 115 -2.92 20.79 0.53
CA GLU A 115 -3.65 21.37 1.66
C GLU A 115 -5.12 20.91 1.73
N GLN A 116 -5.60 20.20 0.71
CA GLN A 116 -6.97 19.69 0.70
C GLN A 116 -7.19 18.72 1.86
N LEU A 117 -8.30 18.95 2.62
CA LEU A 117 -8.72 18.11 3.73
C LEU A 117 -9.66 17.00 3.26
N PHE A 118 -9.47 15.82 3.83
CA PHE A 118 -10.31 14.64 3.60
C PHE A 118 -10.84 14.13 4.94
N THR A 119 -12.15 14.00 5.03
CA THR A 119 -12.81 13.39 6.19
C THR A 119 -12.82 11.87 6.05
N PRO A 120 -12.69 11.13 7.16
CA PRO A 120 -12.78 9.68 7.12
C PRO A 120 -14.08 9.19 6.49
N PRO A 121 -14.05 8.10 5.70
CA PRO A 121 -15.25 7.44 5.25
C PRO A 121 -16.15 7.03 6.42
N ALA A 122 -17.48 7.11 6.25
CA ALA A 122 -18.43 6.76 7.31
C ALA A 122 -18.27 5.30 7.78
N SER A 123 -17.91 4.40 6.88
CA SER A 123 -17.59 3.00 7.18
C SER A 123 -16.39 2.85 8.12
N HIS A 124 -15.33 3.64 7.88
CA HIS A 124 -14.13 3.66 8.74
C HIS A 124 -14.49 4.16 10.15
N GLN A 125 -15.21 5.26 10.28
CA GLN A 125 -15.66 5.77 11.57
C GLN A 125 -16.58 4.77 12.31
N ALA A 126 -17.45 4.07 11.59
CA ALA A 126 -18.28 3.03 12.18
C ALA A 126 -17.44 1.85 12.69
N TRP A 127 -16.41 1.45 11.94
CA TRP A 127 -15.49 0.42 12.38
C TRP A 127 -14.73 0.82 13.65
N LEU A 128 -14.17 2.05 13.72
CA LEU A 128 -13.48 2.56 14.91
C LEU A 128 -14.39 2.52 16.15
N ARG A 129 -15.62 3.03 16.02
CA ARG A 129 -16.62 2.98 17.13
C ARG A 129 -16.90 1.56 17.60
N ASN A 130 -17.00 0.60 16.67
CA ASN A 130 -17.24 -0.80 17.03
C ASN A 130 -16.05 -1.44 17.75
N GLN A 131 -14.82 -0.92 17.54
CA GLN A 131 -13.63 -1.34 18.27
C GLN A 131 -13.43 -0.58 19.60
N GLY A 132 -14.28 0.39 19.93
CA GLY A 132 -14.11 1.26 21.10
C GLY A 132 -12.94 2.24 20.96
N LEU A 133 -12.54 2.54 19.74
CA LEU A 133 -11.48 3.49 19.41
C LEU A 133 -12.06 4.90 19.19
N GLU A 134 -11.20 5.91 19.35
CA GLU A 134 -11.57 7.30 19.06
C GLU A 134 -11.80 7.50 17.55
N GLU A 135 -12.65 8.47 17.22
CA GLU A 135 -12.89 8.84 15.82
C GLU A 135 -11.64 9.43 15.20
N GLU A 136 -11.36 9.04 13.97
CA GLU A 136 -10.25 9.56 13.16
C GLU A 136 -10.56 10.98 12.70
N PRO A 137 -9.67 11.97 12.91
CA PRO A 137 -9.88 13.33 12.41
C PRO A 137 -9.73 13.42 10.89
N ALA A 138 -10.11 14.55 10.33
CA ALA A 138 -9.79 14.87 8.93
C ALA A 138 -8.29 15.12 8.76
N HIS A 139 -7.73 14.61 7.66
CA HIS A 139 -6.31 14.78 7.32
C HIS A 139 -6.13 15.54 6.00
N THR A 140 -5.05 16.30 5.92
CA THR A 140 -4.64 16.89 4.64
C THR A 140 -4.09 15.83 3.69
N ARG A 141 -4.15 16.10 2.38
CA ARG A 141 -3.54 15.21 1.38
C ARG A 141 -2.05 14.96 1.65
N GLN A 142 -1.28 15.99 2.01
CA GLN A 142 0.14 15.81 2.34
C GLN A 142 0.36 14.86 3.53
N TRP A 143 -0.50 14.93 4.55
CA TRP A 143 -0.44 14.01 5.69
C TRP A 143 -0.71 12.57 5.24
N ILE A 144 -1.74 12.36 4.41
CA ILE A 144 -2.08 11.03 3.88
C ILE A 144 -0.93 10.46 3.04
N VAL A 145 -0.36 11.25 2.13
CA VAL A 145 0.77 10.82 1.31
C VAL A 145 1.96 10.41 2.18
N TRP A 146 2.29 11.24 3.18
CA TRP A 146 3.36 10.92 4.13
C TRP A 146 3.05 9.66 4.93
N HIS A 147 1.85 9.53 5.45
CA HIS A 147 1.43 8.37 6.25
C HIS A 147 1.53 7.06 5.46
N VAL A 148 1.11 7.03 4.20
CA VAL A 148 1.22 5.83 3.36
C VAL A 148 2.69 5.50 3.08
N MET A 149 3.54 6.50 2.81
CA MET A 149 4.98 6.27 2.62
C MET A 149 5.65 5.74 3.90
N GLU A 150 5.36 6.35 5.05
CA GLU A 150 5.88 5.90 6.36
C GLU A 150 5.46 4.46 6.65
N HIS A 151 4.19 4.15 6.44
CA HIS A 151 3.62 2.82 6.60
C HIS A 151 4.32 1.79 5.71
N GLU A 152 4.57 2.12 4.45
CA GLU A 152 5.28 1.24 3.53
C GLU A 152 6.75 1.01 3.91
N ILE A 153 7.45 2.07 4.32
CA ILE A 153 8.84 1.95 4.79
C ILE A 153 8.92 1.08 6.04
N TYR A 154 8.00 1.27 6.98
CA TYR A 154 7.91 0.47 8.19
C TYR A 154 7.70 -1.02 7.86
N HIS A 155 6.68 -1.33 7.07
CA HIS A 155 6.37 -2.71 6.70
C HIS A 155 7.38 -3.33 5.72
N GLY A 156 8.05 -2.52 4.91
CA GLY A 156 9.19 -2.99 4.11
C GLY A 156 10.37 -3.46 4.96
N GLY A 157 10.61 -2.81 6.10
CA GLY A 157 11.57 -3.28 7.09
C GLY A 157 11.15 -4.61 7.72
N GLU A 158 9.88 -4.77 8.09
CA GLU A 158 9.33 -6.05 8.59
C GLU A 158 9.43 -7.14 7.52
N LEU A 159 9.10 -6.84 6.27
CA LEU A 159 9.22 -7.77 5.15
C LEU A 159 10.67 -8.23 4.95
N SER A 160 11.62 -7.31 4.93
CA SER A 160 13.05 -7.63 4.81
C SER A 160 13.51 -8.55 5.93
N LEU A 161 13.07 -8.28 7.16
CA LEU A 161 13.40 -9.10 8.32
C LEU A 161 12.76 -10.50 8.20
N ALA A 162 11.49 -10.59 7.80
CA ALA A 162 10.79 -11.85 7.63
C ALA A 162 11.44 -12.71 6.54
N LEU A 163 11.78 -12.14 5.39
CA LEU A 163 12.47 -12.82 4.30
C LEU A 163 13.84 -13.35 4.77
N GLY A 164 14.70 -12.47 5.30
CA GLY A 164 16.06 -12.80 5.71
C GLY A 164 16.10 -13.87 6.83
N THR A 165 15.20 -13.78 7.81
CA THR A 165 15.11 -14.78 8.91
C THR A 165 14.71 -16.17 8.39
N ASN A 166 13.96 -16.22 7.30
CA ASN A 166 13.53 -17.46 6.66
C ASN A 166 14.47 -17.90 5.51
N GLY A 167 15.64 -17.27 5.35
CA GLY A 167 16.64 -17.65 4.34
C GLY A 167 16.26 -17.27 2.91
N VAL A 168 15.38 -16.30 2.75
CA VAL A 168 15.01 -15.71 1.46
C VAL A 168 15.75 -14.37 1.32
N ASP A 169 16.19 -14.03 0.12
CA ASP A 169 16.91 -12.79 -0.12
C ASP A 169 16.06 -11.57 0.30
N SER A 170 16.70 -10.67 1.04
CA SER A 170 16.09 -9.43 1.50
C SER A 170 15.82 -8.49 0.34
N PHE A 171 14.73 -7.75 0.43
CA PHE A 171 14.29 -6.86 -0.63
C PHE A 171 15.09 -5.56 -0.78
N TYR A 172 15.93 -5.21 0.17
CA TYR A 172 16.81 -4.05 0.09
C TYR A 172 18.27 -4.47 0.27
N THR A 173 19.01 -4.52 -0.82
CA THR A 173 20.49 -4.61 -0.78
C THR A 173 21.06 -3.24 -1.13
N TRP A 174 21.74 -2.64 -0.17
CA TRP A 174 22.52 -1.41 -0.40
C TRP A 174 23.79 -1.73 -1.15
#